data_820c27a441d845f582d19acbc6d2c878
#
_entry.id   820c27a441d845f582d19acbc6d2c878
#
_cell.length_a   1.000
_cell.length_b   1.000
_cell.length_c   1.000
_cell.angle_alpha   90.00
_cell.angle_beta   90.00
_cell.angle_gamma   90.00
#
_symmetry.space_group_name_H-M   'P 1'
#
loop_
_entity.id
_entity.type
_entity.pdbx_description
1 polymer ?
#
loop_
_entity_poly.entity_id
_entity_poly.type
_entity_poly.pdbx_seq_one_letter_code
_entity_poly.pdbx_strand_id
1 'polypeptide(L)'
;MALSPLAGKPAPKELLIDPAQLEREYYTRAPDPSDPAQQVSFGTSGHRGSPLRGSFNEAHIVATAQAMCEYRQAQGITGPHFIGRDTHAVSILAQRTALEVLAANGVEIVIQSDDEFTPTPALSRAILVHNRGRTDRLADGVVVTPSHNPPEDGGFKYNPPNGGPADTDATGWIQRRANELLREGNRSAKRIPLAAAQRAANYHEQDFRMPYVQDLRHVIDMEAIRAAGLKLAVDPLGGAAVHYWEPINSVYGLDIDVVNPRVDPTFAFMTVDHDGKIRMDSSSPYAMASLLGLKDRFQLAFANDTDADRHGIVTPSTGLLNPNHYLTVAIHYLLNARPQWRRDAAIGKTLVSSSMIDRVVAAAGRRLLETPVGFKWFAPGLLDGSVCFGGEESTGASFLRQDGTVWTTDKDGIILALLAAEITARTGKEPGQYYWDLTTQFGTPHYTRIDAPATPEQKARLGKLSPDAVRASSLAGEPITAKLTRAPGNDQPIGGLKVVTENGWFAARPSGTENLYKIYAESQRDTRHLQTLVAEAQQIVAESLRS
;
A
#
# COMPACT_ATOMS: atom_id res chain seq x y z
N MET A 1 -6.51 -9.92 18.75
CA MET A 1 -6.05 -9.18 19.96
C MET A 1 -7.25 -8.49 20.60
N ALA A 2 -7.25 -8.28 21.94
CA ALA A 2 -8.29 -7.47 22.58
C ALA A 2 -8.18 -6.01 22.12
N LEU A 3 -9.31 -5.33 21.99
CA LEU A 3 -9.36 -3.91 21.65
C LEU A 3 -8.72 -3.08 22.78
N SER A 4 -7.82 -2.18 22.41
CA SER A 4 -7.18 -1.27 23.36
C SER A 4 -8.20 -0.33 24.03
N PRO A 5 -8.11 -0.06 25.34
CA PRO A 5 -8.97 0.92 26.02
C PRO A 5 -8.74 2.37 25.53
N LEU A 6 -7.64 2.61 24.80
CA LEU A 6 -7.29 3.90 24.20
C LEU A 6 -7.76 4.02 22.75
N ALA A 7 -8.27 2.95 22.14
CA ALA A 7 -8.69 2.96 20.73
C ALA A 7 -9.68 4.11 20.42
N GLY A 8 -9.38 4.90 19.39
CA GLY A 8 -10.17 6.06 18.99
C GLY A 8 -10.04 7.31 19.89
N LYS A 9 -9.20 7.27 20.92
CA LYS A 9 -8.93 8.43 21.78
C LYS A 9 -7.64 9.14 21.36
N PRO A 10 -7.51 10.45 21.65
CA PRO A 10 -6.24 11.17 21.43
C PRO A 10 -5.07 10.45 22.10
N ALA A 11 -3.93 10.43 21.41
CA ALA A 11 -2.73 9.78 21.93
C ALA A 11 -2.22 10.49 23.21
N PRO A 12 -2.05 9.79 24.34
CA PRO A 12 -1.46 10.37 25.53
C PRO A 12 0.05 10.58 25.32
N LYS A 13 0.64 11.53 26.08
CA LYS A 13 2.04 11.92 25.93
C LYS A 13 3.03 10.76 26.08
N GLU A 14 2.69 9.78 26.88
CA GLU A 14 3.50 8.59 27.16
C GLU A 14 3.66 7.65 25.97
N LEU A 15 2.78 7.77 24.97
CA LEU A 15 2.87 7.02 23.72
C LEU A 15 3.68 7.75 22.64
N LEU A 16 3.99 9.04 22.84
CA LEU A 16 4.73 9.80 21.85
C LEU A 16 6.20 9.40 21.85
N ILE A 17 6.76 9.28 20.66
CA ILE A 17 8.19 9.03 20.49
C ILE A 17 9.02 10.27 20.89
N ASP A 18 10.28 10.04 21.26
CA ASP A 18 11.30 11.06 21.30
C ASP A 18 12.14 11.00 20.00
N PRO A 19 11.96 11.94 19.06
CA PRO A 19 12.73 11.96 17.82
C PRO A 19 14.24 12.01 18.03
N ALA A 20 14.71 12.69 19.08
CA ALA A 20 16.14 12.75 19.39
C ALA A 20 16.69 11.39 19.88
N GLN A 21 15.87 10.62 20.60
CA GLN A 21 16.22 9.25 20.96
C GLN A 21 16.29 8.36 19.71
N LEU A 22 15.30 8.45 18.83
CA LEU A 22 15.30 7.69 17.57
C LEU A 22 16.53 7.98 16.72
N GLU A 23 16.90 9.25 16.59
CA GLU A 23 18.11 9.65 15.86
C GLU A 23 19.38 9.08 16.50
N ARG A 24 19.52 9.17 17.83
CA ARG A 24 20.67 8.54 18.52
C ARG A 24 20.73 7.05 18.26
N GLU A 25 19.64 6.33 18.46
CA GLU A 25 19.58 4.87 18.25
C GLU A 25 19.84 4.50 16.78
N TYR A 26 19.36 5.33 15.83
CA TYR A 26 19.60 5.13 14.41
C TYR A 26 21.10 5.11 14.06
N TYR A 27 21.87 6.06 14.60
CA TYR A 27 23.29 6.19 14.30
C TYR A 27 24.20 5.35 15.20
N THR A 28 23.80 5.02 16.42
CA THR A 28 24.71 4.42 17.41
C THR A 28 24.42 2.94 17.69
N ARG A 29 23.21 2.46 17.46
CA ARG A 29 22.88 1.06 17.68
C ARG A 29 23.33 0.22 16.49
N ALA A 30 24.30 -0.66 16.72
CA ALA A 30 24.70 -1.67 15.75
C ALA A 30 23.70 -2.85 15.78
N PRO A 31 23.18 -3.31 14.63
CA PRO A 31 22.37 -4.52 14.56
C PRO A 31 23.22 -5.77 14.83
N ASP A 32 22.59 -6.77 15.43
CA ASP A 32 23.16 -8.12 15.49
C ASP A 32 22.76 -8.90 14.20
N PRO A 33 23.69 -9.13 13.27
CA PRO A 33 23.37 -9.83 12.02
C PRO A 33 23.10 -11.33 12.21
N SER A 34 23.33 -11.88 13.42
CA SER A 34 22.99 -13.28 13.75
C SER A 34 21.51 -13.41 14.20
N ASP A 35 20.90 -12.32 14.65
CA ASP A 35 19.48 -12.27 15.01
C ASP A 35 18.61 -12.03 13.77
N PRO A 36 17.77 -13.00 13.35
CA PRO A 36 16.87 -12.82 12.19
C PRO A 36 15.94 -11.61 12.32
N ALA A 37 15.59 -11.17 13.53
CA ALA A 37 14.72 -10.01 13.75
C ALA A 37 15.44 -8.67 13.49
N GLN A 38 16.76 -8.69 13.41
CA GLN A 38 17.62 -7.54 13.16
C GLN A 38 18.29 -7.59 11.77
N GLN A 39 17.90 -8.54 10.92
CA GLN A 39 18.38 -8.62 9.54
C GLN A 39 17.52 -7.73 8.63
N VAL A 40 18.10 -7.37 7.46
CA VAL A 40 17.30 -6.80 6.37
C VAL A 40 16.30 -7.84 5.90
N SER A 41 15.02 -7.50 5.92
CA SER A 41 13.94 -8.37 5.46
C SER A 41 12.95 -7.57 4.63
N PHE A 42 12.88 -7.85 3.33
CA PHE A 42 11.88 -7.26 2.45
C PHE A 42 10.57 -8.05 2.59
N GLY A 43 9.58 -7.40 3.17
CA GLY A 43 8.21 -7.92 3.20
C GLY A 43 7.48 -7.72 1.87
N THR A 44 6.18 -7.51 1.92
CA THR A 44 5.36 -7.31 0.70
C THR A 44 5.74 -6.04 -0.08
N SER A 45 6.29 -5.02 0.60
CA SER A 45 6.54 -3.70 0.01
C SER A 45 7.78 -3.01 0.58
N GLY A 46 8.87 -3.73 0.83
CA GLY A 46 10.13 -3.15 1.32
C GLY A 46 10.53 -3.63 2.71
N HIS A 47 11.74 -3.24 3.13
CA HIS A 47 12.25 -3.47 4.48
C HIS A 47 11.65 -2.46 5.46
N ARG A 48 11.17 -2.92 6.60
CA ARG A 48 10.61 -2.11 7.69
C ARG A 48 11.16 -2.54 9.04
N GLY A 49 11.33 -1.59 9.94
CA GLY A 49 11.80 -1.86 11.28
C GLY A 49 11.90 -0.60 12.12
N SER A 50 12.55 -0.67 13.28
CA SER A 50 12.72 0.47 14.17
C SER A 50 14.16 0.56 14.68
N PRO A 51 14.72 1.78 14.80
CA PRO A 51 16.00 1.99 15.48
C PRO A 51 16.02 1.42 16.88
N LEU A 52 14.92 1.56 17.62
CA LEU A 52 14.80 1.10 19.01
C LEU A 52 14.91 -0.42 19.15
N ARG A 53 14.60 -1.17 18.09
CA ARG A 53 14.69 -2.65 18.05
C ARG A 53 15.94 -3.17 17.33
N GLY A 54 16.83 -2.28 16.86
CA GLY A 54 17.99 -2.68 16.08
C GLY A 54 17.65 -3.30 14.72
N SER A 55 16.47 -2.98 14.15
CA SER A 55 15.98 -3.53 12.91
C SER A 55 15.84 -2.52 11.77
N PHE A 56 16.16 -1.23 12.02
CA PHE A 56 16.21 -0.18 11.02
C PHE A 56 17.17 0.94 11.46
N ASN A 57 18.45 0.69 11.35
CA ASN A 57 19.53 1.59 11.76
C ASN A 57 20.37 2.02 10.55
N GLU A 58 21.28 2.96 10.74
CA GLU A 58 22.17 3.43 9.67
C GLU A 58 22.87 2.27 8.93
N ALA A 59 23.35 1.27 9.67
CA ALA A 59 24.01 0.10 9.09
C ALA A 59 23.13 -0.67 8.07
N HIS A 60 21.81 -0.78 8.33
CA HIS A 60 20.86 -1.39 7.41
C HIS A 60 20.74 -0.59 6.12
N ILE A 61 20.68 0.73 6.21
CA ILE A 61 20.52 1.61 5.06
C ILE A 61 21.80 1.65 4.23
N VAL A 62 22.97 1.68 4.86
CA VAL A 62 24.27 1.55 4.15
C VAL A 62 24.31 0.24 3.38
N ALA A 63 23.99 -0.89 4.03
CA ALA A 63 23.97 -2.20 3.40
C ALA A 63 22.98 -2.29 2.24
N THR A 64 21.74 -1.80 2.46
CA THR A 64 20.68 -1.89 1.47
C THR A 64 20.95 -0.99 0.27
N ALA A 65 21.40 0.26 0.50
CA ALA A 65 21.74 1.18 -0.58
C ALA A 65 22.94 0.67 -1.40
N GLN A 66 23.96 0.11 -0.76
CA GLN A 66 25.09 -0.51 -1.48
C GLN A 66 24.62 -1.73 -2.29
N ALA A 67 23.81 -2.62 -1.71
CA ALA A 67 23.25 -3.76 -2.41
C ALA A 67 22.40 -3.31 -3.63
N MET A 68 21.66 -2.22 -3.51
CA MET A 68 20.90 -1.65 -4.63
C MET A 68 21.81 -1.11 -5.73
N CYS A 69 22.92 -0.43 -5.40
CA CYS A 69 23.90 0.00 -6.39
C CYS A 69 24.47 -1.19 -7.18
N GLU A 70 24.79 -2.28 -6.48
CA GLU A 70 25.30 -3.50 -7.10
C GLU A 70 24.21 -4.21 -7.94
N TYR A 71 22.97 -4.23 -7.47
CA TYR A 71 21.82 -4.75 -8.23
C TYR A 71 21.60 -3.96 -9.52
N ARG A 72 21.57 -2.61 -9.43
CA ARG A 72 21.45 -1.72 -10.60
C ARG A 72 22.53 -2.01 -11.63
N GLN A 73 23.77 -2.16 -11.19
CA GLN A 73 24.90 -2.51 -12.06
C GLN A 73 24.69 -3.87 -12.74
N ALA A 74 24.27 -4.89 -11.98
CA ALA A 74 23.99 -6.22 -12.50
C ALA A 74 22.83 -6.26 -13.50
N GLN A 75 21.84 -5.38 -13.34
CA GLN A 75 20.67 -5.27 -14.23
C GLN A 75 20.87 -4.24 -15.37
N GLY A 76 22.01 -3.57 -15.45
CA GLY A 76 22.28 -2.54 -16.46
C GLY A 76 21.39 -1.29 -16.31
N ILE A 77 20.90 -0.98 -15.10
CA ILE A 77 20.11 0.21 -14.81
C ILE A 77 21.07 1.39 -14.63
N THR A 78 21.13 2.28 -15.63
CA THR A 78 22.11 3.37 -15.71
C THR A 78 21.50 4.77 -15.72
N GLY A 79 20.18 4.89 -15.70
CA GLY A 79 19.49 6.17 -15.59
C GLY A 79 19.42 6.70 -14.16
N PRO A 80 18.72 7.81 -13.94
CA PRO A 80 18.61 8.41 -12.62
C PRO A 80 17.89 7.49 -11.62
N HIS A 81 18.28 7.63 -10.35
CA HIS A 81 17.62 7.00 -9.21
C HIS A 81 16.85 8.05 -8.45
N PHE A 82 15.51 7.95 -8.50
CA PHE A 82 14.62 8.88 -7.79
C PHE A 82 14.47 8.48 -6.34
N ILE A 83 14.56 9.44 -5.41
CA ILE A 83 14.38 9.19 -3.98
C ILE A 83 13.28 10.08 -3.42
N GLY A 84 12.23 9.46 -2.90
CA GLY A 84 11.19 10.10 -2.13
C GLY A 84 11.25 9.70 -0.66
N ARG A 85 10.65 10.51 0.22
CA ARG A 85 10.46 10.19 1.62
C ARG A 85 9.10 10.67 2.13
N ASP A 86 8.62 10.00 3.16
CA ASP A 86 7.48 10.44 3.94
C ASP A 86 7.89 11.28 5.16
N THR A 87 6.97 11.49 6.08
CA THR A 87 7.08 12.38 7.23
C THR A 87 7.56 11.71 8.52
N HIS A 88 7.82 10.38 8.52
CA HIS A 88 8.35 9.71 9.71
C HIS A 88 9.73 10.24 10.11
N ALA A 89 9.97 10.33 11.42
CA ALA A 89 11.23 10.86 11.97
C ALA A 89 12.47 10.16 11.39
N VAL A 90 12.39 8.86 11.14
CA VAL A 90 13.52 8.05 10.64
C VAL A 90 13.71 8.20 9.13
N SER A 91 12.69 8.64 8.38
CA SER A 91 12.75 8.70 6.92
C SER A 91 13.80 9.67 6.41
N ILE A 92 13.92 10.86 7.02
CA ILE A 92 14.96 11.83 6.65
C ILE A 92 16.38 11.30 6.94
N LEU A 93 16.57 10.57 8.04
CA LEU A 93 17.86 9.99 8.40
C LEU A 93 18.28 8.91 7.39
N ALA A 94 17.35 8.04 7.04
CA ALA A 94 17.57 6.97 6.06
C ALA A 94 17.81 7.53 4.64
N GLN A 95 17.08 8.57 4.24
CA GLN A 95 17.33 9.25 2.97
C GLN A 95 18.76 9.81 2.93
N ARG A 96 19.20 10.55 3.96
CA ARG A 96 20.55 11.10 4.04
C ARG A 96 21.63 10.03 3.94
N THR A 97 21.50 8.94 4.68
CA THR A 97 22.44 7.81 4.61
C THR A 97 22.46 7.18 3.21
N ALA A 98 21.30 7.02 2.56
CA ALA A 98 21.24 6.49 1.20
C ALA A 98 21.92 7.41 0.19
N LEU A 99 21.76 8.74 0.30
CA LEU A 99 22.43 9.72 -0.56
C LEU A 99 23.95 9.58 -0.51
N GLU A 100 24.54 9.39 0.68
CA GLU A 100 25.97 9.23 0.87
C GLU A 100 26.53 8.00 0.15
N VAL A 101 25.79 6.90 0.18
CA VAL A 101 26.18 5.63 -0.47
C VAL A 101 25.98 5.72 -1.99
N LEU A 102 24.84 6.18 -2.44
CA LEU A 102 24.49 6.29 -3.87
C LEU A 102 25.45 7.25 -4.59
N ALA A 103 25.73 8.41 -4.01
CA ALA A 103 26.68 9.37 -4.58
C ALA A 103 28.10 8.79 -4.69
N ALA A 104 28.56 8.07 -3.65
CA ALA A 104 29.87 7.41 -3.65
C ALA A 104 30.00 6.30 -4.71
N ASN A 105 28.87 5.70 -5.12
CA ASN A 105 28.82 4.70 -6.18
C ASN A 105 28.60 5.31 -7.58
N GLY A 106 28.55 6.64 -7.70
CA GLY A 106 28.38 7.34 -8.98
C GLY A 106 26.97 7.23 -9.57
N VAL A 107 25.97 6.88 -8.75
CA VAL A 107 24.57 6.83 -9.18
C VAL A 107 24.06 8.26 -9.37
N GLU A 108 23.41 8.53 -10.50
CA GLU A 108 22.71 9.79 -10.74
C GLU A 108 21.47 9.85 -9.83
N ILE A 109 21.47 10.77 -8.88
CA ILE A 109 20.43 10.88 -7.84
C ILE A 109 19.52 12.05 -8.15
N VAL A 110 18.22 11.85 -8.00
CA VAL A 110 17.22 12.92 -8.10
C VAL A 110 16.29 12.84 -6.89
N ILE A 111 16.19 13.94 -6.14
CA ILE A 111 15.27 14.09 -5.01
C ILE A 111 14.23 15.19 -5.27
N GLN A 112 13.17 15.21 -4.46
CA GLN A 112 12.23 16.33 -4.45
C GLN A 112 12.95 17.63 -4.05
N SER A 113 12.70 18.70 -4.80
CA SER A 113 13.22 20.05 -4.47
C SER A 113 12.66 20.56 -3.13
N ASP A 114 13.36 21.55 -2.57
CA ASP A 114 12.99 22.26 -1.33
C ASP A 114 12.93 21.36 -0.08
N ASP A 115 13.65 20.21 -0.08
CA ASP A 115 13.66 19.23 1.01
C ASP A 115 12.26 18.71 1.39
N GLU A 116 11.34 18.67 0.42
CA GLU A 116 9.94 18.31 0.59
C GLU A 116 9.70 16.79 0.58
N PHE A 117 8.48 16.40 0.96
CA PHE A 117 8.04 15.01 0.98
C PHE A 117 7.54 14.56 -0.40
N THR A 118 7.63 13.24 -0.66
CA THR A 118 7.21 12.65 -1.92
C THR A 118 6.31 11.45 -1.66
N PRO A 119 5.02 11.52 -2.01
CA PRO A 119 4.14 10.36 -2.04
C PRO A 119 4.65 9.24 -2.94
N THR A 120 4.42 7.99 -2.55
CA THR A 120 4.73 6.80 -3.35
C THR A 120 4.23 6.92 -4.80
N PRO A 121 2.97 7.32 -5.08
CA PRO A 121 2.50 7.46 -6.47
C PRO A 121 3.22 8.56 -7.26
N ALA A 122 3.64 9.64 -6.63
CA ALA A 122 4.37 10.71 -7.32
C ALA A 122 5.75 10.23 -7.79
N LEU A 123 6.45 9.45 -6.97
CA LEU A 123 7.72 8.84 -7.34
C LEU A 123 7.53 7.78 -8.44
N SER A 124 6.56 6.87 -8.30
CA SER A 124 6.19 5.90 -9.34
C SER A 124 5.97 6.59 -10.68
N ARG A 125 5.19 7.67 -10.67
CA ARG A 125 4.92 8.45 -11.87
C ARG A 125 6.19 9.11 -12.44
N ALA A 126 7.08 9.67 -11.62
CA ALA A 126 8.33 10.27 -12.09
C ALA A 126 9.20 9.25 -12.83
N ILE A 127 9.33 8.02 -12.29
CA ILE A 127 10.02 6.91 -12.95
C ILE A 127 9.38 6.62 -14.31
N LEU A 128 8.06 6.46 -14.37
CA LEU A 128 7.35 6.12 -15.61
C LEU A 128 7.45 7.24 -16.67
N VAL A 129 7.38 8.50 -16.25
CA VAL A 129 7.54 9.64 -17.17
C VAL A 129 8.94 9.69 -17.76
N HIS A 130 9.98 9.48 -16.93
CA HIS A 130 11.35 9.40 -17.43
C HIS A 130 11.53 8.23 -18.39
N ASN A 131 11.00 7.06 -18.07
CA ASN A 131 11.21 5.83 -18.85
C ASN A 131 10.37 5.74 -20.13
N ARG A 132 9.40 6.63 -20.32
CA ARG A 132 8.49 6.60 -21.48
C ARG A 132 9.25 6.67 -22.81
N GLY A 133 9.13 5.61 -23.61
CA GLY A 133 9.79 5.50 -24.92
C GLY A 133 11.31 5.27 -24.87
N ARG A 134 11.89 5.04 -23.69
CA ARG A 134 13.31 4.73 -23.53
C ARG A 134 13.54 3.22 -23.48
N THR A 135 14.67 2.80 -23.99
CA THR A 135 15.19 1.42 -23.90
C THR A 135 16.52 1.34 -23.16
N ASP A 136 17.13 2.49 -22.92
CA ASP A 136 18.40 2.66 -22.20
C ASP A 136 18.28 3.78 -21.17
N ARG A 137 19.25 3.88 -20.27
CA ARG A 137 19.28 4.85 -19.17
C ARG A 137 17.94 4.91 -18.41
N LEU A 138 17.36 3.73 -18.16
CA LEU A 138 16.11 3.63 -17.42
C LEU A 138 16.31 4.08 -15.97
N ALA A 139 15.36 4.89 -15.49
CA ALA A 139 15.27 5.30 -14.10
C ALA A 139 14.62 4.22 -13.25
N ASP A 140 14.97 4.19 -11.99
CA ASP A 140 14.32 3.48 -10.91
C ASP A 140 14.25 4.37 -9.67
N GLY A 141 13.82 3.86 -8.52
CA GLY A 141 13.79 4.70 -7.34
C GLY A 141 13.54 3.98 -6.03
N VAL A 142 13.52 4.78 -4.99
CA VAL A 142 13.23 4.35 -3.62
C VAL A 142 12.27 5.33 -2.96
N VAL A 143 11.27 4.78 -2.24
CA VAL A 143 10.48 5.56 -1.28
C VAL A 143 10.89 5.17 0.13
N VAL A 144 11.37 6.16 0.89
CA VAL A 144 11.76 5.97 2.30
C VAL A 144 10.54 6.20 3.17
N THR A 145 9.86 5.11 3.54
CA THR A 145 8.59 5.14 4.25
C THR A 145 8.26 3.79 4.89
N PRO A 146 7.76 3.75 6.13
CA PRO A 146 7.13 2.56 6.70
C PRO A 146 5.62 2.49 6.42
N SER A 147 5.05 3.38 5.56
CA SER A 147 3.61 3.54 5.33
C SER A 147 2.88 3.87 6.65
N HIS A 148 1.72 3.31 6.91
CA HIS A 148 0.89 3.53 8.11
C HIS A 148 1.43 2.94 9.42
N ASN A 149 2.69 2.49 9.47
CA ASN A 149 3.29 1.93 10.68
C ASN A 149 3.44 2.99 11.79
N PRO A 150 3.65 2.57 13.05
CA PRO A 150 3.86 3.50 14.16
C PRO A 150 5.01 4.48 13.95
N PRO A 151 5.00 5.64 14.63
CA PRO A 151 5.98 6.73 14.47
C PRO A 151 7.44 6.35 14.68
N GLU A 152 7.71 5.30 15.47
CA GLU A 152 9.05 4.79 15.74
C GLU A 152 9.63 3.94 14.60
N ASP A 153 8.84 3.59 13.61
CA ASP A 153 9.27 2.74 12.51
C ASP A 153 9.87 3.54 11.34
N GLY A 154 10.77 2.90 10.61
CA GLY A 154 11.27 3.34 9.31
C GLY A 154 11.02 2.27 8.25
N GLY A 155 11.12 2.66 7.00
CA GLY A 155 10.94 1.75 5.87
C GLY A 155 11.71 2.20 4.62
N PHE A 156 12.00 1.23 3.74
CA PHE A 156 12.79 1.45 2.53
C PHE A 156 12.25 0.56 1.42
N LYS A 157 11.51 1.16 0.47
CA LYS A 157 10.81 0.48 -0.62
C LYS A 157 11.51 0.74 -1.94
N TYR A 158 11.90 -0.31 -2.67
CA TYR A 158 12.50 -0.19 -3.99
C TYR A 158 11.45 -0.29 -5.10
N ASN A 159 11.50 0.64 -6.05
CA ASN A 159 10.68 0.69 -7.25
C ASN A 159 11.59 0.55 -8.49
N PRO A 160 11.58 -0.60 -9.18
CA PRO A 160 12.36 -0.84 -10.39
C PRO A 160 11.86 0.02 -11.58
N PRO A 161 12.49 -0.09 -12.78
CA PRO A 161 12.14 0.75 -13.93
C PRO A 161 10.68 0.69 -14.40
N ASN A 162 9.91 -0.31 -14.00
CA ASN A 162 8.47 -0.34 -14.25
C ASN A 162 7.66 0.59 -13.33
N GLY A 163 8.30 1.27 -12.37
CA GLY A 163 7.70 2.24 -11.45
C GLY A 163 6.87 1.65 -10.31
N GLY A 164 6.55 0.36 -10.33
CA GLY A 164 5.76 -0.33 -9.30
C GLY A 164 6.61 -0.91 -8.18
N PRO A 165 5.99 -1.60 -7.22
CA PRO A 165 6.74 -2.31 -6.17
C PRO A 165 7.61 -3.41 -6.79
N ALA A 166 8.84 -3.55 -6.29
CA ALA A 166 9.77 -4.56 -6.76
C ALA A 166 9.23 -5.98 -6.55
N ASP A 167 9.51 -6.86 -7.51
CA ASP A 167 9.19 -8.28 -7.41
C ASP A 167 10.07 -9.03 -6.39
N THR A 168 9.78 -10.31 -6.21
CA THR A 168 10.50 -11.16 -5.24
C THR A 168 11.93 -11.46 -5.65
N ASP A 169 12.25 -11.44 -6.94
CA ASP A 169 13.60 -11.72 -7.43
C ASP A 169 14.53 -10.55 -7.11
N ALA A 170 14.08 -9.32 -7.41
CA ALA A 170 14.80 -8.10 -7.09
C ALA A 170 14.95 -7.92 -5.56
N THR A 171 13.84 -7.99 -4.80
CA THR A 171 13.89 -7.83 -3.35
C THR A 171 14.70 -8.92 -2.67
N GLY A 172 14.59 -10.17 -3.12
CA GLY A 172 15.35 -11.29 -2.60
C GLY A 172 16.86 -11.17 -2.88
N TRP A 173 17.23 -10.67 -4.04
CA TRP A 173 18.65 -10.41 -4.37
C TRP A 173 19.23 -9.31 -3.48
N ILE A 174 18.54 -8.15 -3.39
CA ILE A 174 18.96 -7.02 -2.57
C ILE A 174 19.06 -7.43 -1.09
N GLN A 175 18.06 -8.14 -0.57
CA GLN A 175 18.03 -8.63 0.81
C GLN A 175 19.22 -9.54 1.14
N ARG A 176 19.50 -10.53 0.29
CA ARG A 176 20.65 -11.44 0.50
C ARG A 176 21.95 -10.65 0.55
N ARG A 177 22.18 -9.77 -0.46
CA ARG A 177 23.41 -8.99 -0.55
C ARG A 177 23.56 -8.00 0.59
N ALA A 178 22.48 -7.31 1.00
CA ALA A 178 22.50 -6.43 2.14
C ALA A 178 22.85 -7.16 3.45
N ASN A 179 22.33 -8.36 3.67
CA ASN A 179 22.67 -9.17 4.85
C ASN A 179 24.11 -9.72 4.82
N GLU A 180 24.71 -9.94 3.64
CA GLU A 180 26.14 -10.22 3.52
C GLU A 180 26.97 -9.02 3.97
N LEU A 181 26.65 -7.83 3.45
CA LEU A 181 27.30 -6.57 3.83
C LEU A 181 27.18 -6.28 5.34
N LEU A 182 26.01 -6.51 5.94
CA LEU A 182 25.82 -6.36 7.39
C LEU A 182 26.74 -7.30 8.19
N ARG A 183 26.85 -8.58 7.79
CA ARG A 183 27.74 -9.55 8.46
C ARG A 183 29.22 -9.16 8.34
N GLU A 184 29.59 -8.47 7.29
CA GLU A 184 30.93 -7.92 7.08
C GLU A 184 31.15 -6.57 7.79
N GLY A 185 30.13 -6.04 8.48
CA GLY A 185 30.17 -4.71 9.09
C GLY A 185 30.26 -3.57 8.07
N ASN A 186 29.66 -3.76 6.88
CA ASN A 186 29.61 -2.82 5.77
C ASN A 186 31.00 -2.35 5.24
N ARG A 187 32.08 -3.11 5.49
CA ARG A 187 33.45 -2.68 5.15
C ARG A 187 33.69 -2.45 3.67
N SER A 188 32.94 -3.13 2.80
CA SER A 188 33.03 -2.98 1.34
C SER A 188 32.06 -1.94 0.77
N ALA A 189 31.16 -1.39 1.57
CA ALA A 189 30.26 -0.35 1.12
C ALA A 189 31.00 0.98 0.92
N LYS A 190 30.73 1.63 -0.21
CA LYS A 190 31.27 2.96 -0.51
C LYS A 190 30.39 4.03 0.10
N ARG A 191 31.00 5.03 0.69
CA ARG A 191 30.28 6.15 1.31
C ARG A 191 31.11 7.43 1.25
N ILE A 192 30.44 8.57 1.07
CA ILE A 192 31.03 9.91 1.20
C ILE A 192 30.17 10.74 2.17
N PRO A 193 30.74 11.77 2.83
CA PRO A 193 29.93 12.60 3.73
C PRO A 193 28.77 13.27 3.00
N LEU A 194 27.62 13.44 3.68
CA LEU A 194 26.39 14.01 3.11
C LEU A 194 26.62 15.35 2.40
N ALA A 195 27.39 16.26 3.02
CA ALA A 195 27.71 17.54 2.41
C ALA A 195 28.53 17.42 1.12
N ALA A 196 29.28 16.34 0.92
CA ALA A 196 29.97 16.05 -0.33
C ALA A 196 29.00 15.42 -1.35
N ALA A 197 28.12 14.52 -0.91
CA ALA A 197 27.08 13.93 -1.74
C ALA A 197 26.17 14.98 -2.36
N GLN A 198 25.69 15.95 -1.56
CA GLN A 198 24.82 17.05 -2.01
C GLN A 198 25.52 18.04 -2.97
N ARG A 199 26.84 18.07 -3.03
CA ARG A 199 27.62 18.88 -3.99
C ARG A 199 28.16 18.08 -5.16
N ALA A 200 27.90 16.79 -5.20
CA ALA A 200 28.38 15.92 -6.27
C ALA A 200 27.65 16.22 -7.59
N ALA A 201 28.36 16.09 -8.71
CA ALA A 201 27.79 16.37 -10.04
C ALA A 201 26.65 15.43 -10.44
N ASN A 202 26.49 14.33 -9.72
CA ASN A 202 25.43 13.33 -9.90
C ASN A 202 24.27 13.49 -8.91
N TYR A 203 24.19 14.61 -8.18
CA TYR A 203 23.07 14.94 -7.31
C TYR A 203 22.22 16.06 -7.94
N HIS A 204 20.92 15.86 -8.01
CA HIS A 204 19.96 16.79 -8.61
C HIS A 204 18.70 16.90 -7.75
N GLU A 205 18.07 18.06 -7.85
CA GLU A 205 16.75 18.30 -7.29
C GLU A 205 15.75 18.55 -8.41
N GLN A 206 14.53 18.01 -8.27
CA GLN A 206 13.45 18.15 -9.24
C GLN A 206 12.10 18.26 -8.51
N ASP A 207 11.20 19.08 -9.02
CA ASP A 207 9.83 19.11 -8.54
C ASP A 207 9.05 17.90 -9.09
N PHE A 208 8.65 16.97 -8.21
CA PHE A 208 7.76 15.85 -8.54
C PHE A 208 6.29 16.22 -8.33
N ARG A 209 6.00 17.21 -7.49
CA ARG A 209 4.65 17.59 -7.07
C ARG A 209 3.85 18.23 -8.19
N MET A 210 4.32 19.34 -8.74
CA MET A 210 3.52 20.08 -9.73
C MET A 210 3.26 19.29 -11.03
N PRO A 211 4.23 18.53 -11.59
CA PRO A 211 3.94 17.65 -12.73
C PRO A 211 2.89 16.58 -12.42
N TYR A 212 2.91 16.00 -11.20
CA TYR A 212 1.88 15.05 -10.77
C TYR A 212 0.51 15.73 -10.68
N VAL A 213 0.42 16.89 -10.00
CA VAL A 213 -0.82 17.64 -9.82
C VAL A 213 -1.43 18.05 -11.17
N GLN A 214 -0.63 18.64 -12.06
CA GLN A 214 -1.11 19.11 -13.36
C GLN A 214 -1.64 17.99 -14.25
N ASP A 215 -1.16 16.78 -14.06
CA ASP A 215 -1.48 15.61 -14.88
C ASP A 215 -2.70 14.83 -14.39
N LEU A 216 -3.21 15.12 -13.18
CA LEU A 216 -4.41 14.50 -12.59
C LEU A 216 -5.64 14.58 -13.53
N ARG A 217 -5.77 15.65 -14.33
CA ARG A 217 -6.84 15.83 -15.32
C ARG A 217 -6.91 14.71 -16.37
N HIS A 218 -5.85 13.94 -16.53
CA HIS A 218 -5.81 12.82 -17.49
C HIS A 218 -6.28 11.50 -16.89
N VAL A 219 -6.45 11.45 -15.57
CA VAL A 219 -6.92 10.25 -14.85
C VAL A 219 -8.26 10.47 -14.16
N ILE A 220 -8.52 11.69 -13.67
CA ILE A 220 -9.75 12.11 -12.98
C ILE A 220 -10.47 13.18 -13.81
N ASP A 221 -11.79 13.15 -13.83
CA ASP A 221 -12.62 14.19 -14.41
C ASP A 221 -12.75 15.38 -13.43
N MET A 222 -11.69 16.18 -13.37
CA MET A 222 -11.60 17.34 -12.47
C MET A 222 -12.65 18.40 -12.77
N GLU A 223 -13.05 18.52 -14.03
CA GLU A 223 -14.07 19.47 -14.48
C GLU A 223 -15.46 19.10 -13.92
N ALA A 224 -15.80 17.81 -13.89
CA ALA A 224 -17.05 17.36 -13.28
C ALA A 224 -17.10 17.65 -11.77
N ILE A 225 -15.97 17.43 -11.08
CA ILE A 225 -15.89 17.73 -9.64
C ILE A 225 -16.06 19.23 -9.40
N ARG A 226 -15.36 20.07 -10.17
CA ARG A 226 -15.47 21.53 -10.08
C ARG A 226 -16.88 22.02 -10.34
N ALA A 227 -17.50 21.53 -11.42
CA ALA A 227 -18.84 21.94 -11.83
C ALA A 227 -19.92 21.55 -10.81
N ALA A 228 -19.73 20.46 -10.08
CA ALA A 228 -20.66 20.01 -9.04
C ALA A 228 -20.59 20.84 -7.75
N GLY A 229 -19.52 21.62 -7.54
CA GLY A 229 -19.37 22.49 -6.38
C GLY A 229 -19.41 21.73 -5.05
N LEU A 230 -18.83 20.52 -5.02
CA LEU A 230 -18.83 19.67 -3.82
C LEU A 230 -17.96 20.29 -2.72
N LYS A 231 -18.49 20.35 -1.51
CA LYS A 231 -17.73 20.70 -0.32
C LYS A 231 -17.05 19.45 0.22
N LEU A 232 -15.73 19.40 0.06
CA LEU A 232 -14.88 18.23 0.34
C LEU A 232 -13.96 18.50 1.53
N ALA A 233 -13.50 17.44 2.19
CA ALA A 233 -12.44 17.52 3.18
C ALA A 233 -11.37 16.46 2.93
N VAL A 234 -10.14 16.75 3.38
CA VAL A 234 -9.07 15.75 3.39
C VAL A 234 -8.24 15.84 4.67
N ASP A 235 -7.94 14.68 5.24
CA ASP A 235 -6.93 14.50 6.26
C ASP A 235 -5.78 13.67 5.69
N PRO A 236 -4.61 14.27 5.39
CA PRO A 236 -3.44 13.53 4.92
C PRO A 236 -2.76 12.72 6.03
N LEU A 237 -3.36 12.63 7.23
CA LEU A 237 -2.82 11.97 8.42
C LEU A 237 -1.35 12.36 8.72
N GLY A 238 -1.00 13.62 8.42
CA GLY A 238 0.35 14.17 8.58
C GLY A 238 1.39 13.59 7.64
N GLY A 239 0.96 12.92 6.57
CA GLY A 239 1.82 12.23 5.60
C GLY A 239 2.32 13.11 4.45
N ALA A 240 3.00 12.49 3.49
CA ALA A 240 3.65 13.14 2.34
C ALA A 240 2.68 13.87 1.41
N ALA A 241 1.39 13.52 1.43
CA ALA A 241 0.37 14.21 0.63
C ALA A 241 -0.04 15.57 1.17
N VAL A 242 0.40 15.97 2.37
CA VAL A 242 -0.03 17.23 3.02
C VAL A 242 0.15 18.44 2.11
N HIS A 243 1.26 18.52 1.37
CA HIS A 243 1.57 19.63 0.47
C HIS A 243 1.10 19.42 -0.98
N TYR A 244 0.32 18.35 -1.26
CA TYR A 244 -0.26 18.07 -2.57
C TYR A 244 -1.70 18.60 -2.69
N TRP A 245 -2.46 18.59 -1.60
CA TRP A 245 -3.89 18.92 -1.64
C TRP A 245 -4.19 20.38 -1.93
N GLU A 246 -3.40 21.30 -1.39
CA GLU A 246 -3.60 22.73 -1.69
C GLU A 246 -3.29 23.07 -3.17
N PRO A 247 -2.17 22.62 -3.77
CA PRO A 247 -1.96 22.73 -5.22
C PRO A 247 -3.06 22.10 -6.07
N ILE A 248 -3.60 20.92 -5.68
CA ILE A 248 -4.74 20.29 -6.36
C ILE A 248 -5.96 21.22 -6.31
N ASN A 249 -6.26 21.75 -5.13
CA ASN A 249 -7.37 22.67 -4.91
C ASN A 249 -7.23 23.91 -5.80
N SER A 250 -6.07 24.55 -5.78
CA SER A 250 -5.77 25.76 -6.51
C SER A 250 -5.78 25.55 -8.04
N VAL A 251 -5.11 24.50 -8.55
CA VAL A 251 -5.01 24.24 -10.00
C VAL A 251 -6.35 23.91 -10.61
N TYR A 252 -7.22 23.22 -9.89
CA TYR A 252 -8.49 22.73 -10.42
C TYR A 252 -9.71 23.52 -9.94
N GLY A 253 -9.53 24.50 -9.06
CA GLY A 253 -10.62 25.32 -8.51
C GLY A 253 -11.65 24.49 -7.75
N LEU A 254 -11.16 23.58 -6.89
CA LEU A 254 -12.00 22.75 -6.05
C LEU A 254 -12.24 23.41 -4.67
N ASP A 255 -13.20 22.90 -3.91
CA ASP A 255 -13.46 23.30 -2.51
C ASP A 255 -13.12 22.14 -1.57
N ILE A 256 -11.81 21.92 -1.36
CA ILE A 256 -11.26 20.87 -0.49
C ILE A 256 -10.64 21.53 0.75
N ASP A 257 -11.23 21.27 1.92
CA ASP A 257 -10.68 21.71 3.22
C ASP A 257 -9.64 20.67 3.72
N VAL A 258 -8.39 21.09 3.85
CA VAL A 258 -7.33 20.26 4.47
C VAL A 258 -7.47 20.38 5.99
N VAL A 259 -8.23 19.48 6.59
CA VAL A 259 -8.64 19.60 8.01
C VAL A 259 -7.51 19.36 9.00
N ASN A 260 -6.41 18.75 8.58
CA ASN A 260 -5.21 18.55 9.40
C ASN A 260 -3.94 18.76 8.56
N PRO A 261 -3.49 20.02 8.37
CA PRO A 261 -2.31 20.33 7.56
C PRO A 261 -0.98 20.16 8.32
N ARG A 262 -1.01 19.60 9.52
CA ARG A 262 0.18 19.49 10.39
C ARG A 262 1.09 18.36 9.95
N VAL A 263 2.39 18.64 9.93
CA VAL A 263 3.45 17.64 9.89
C VAL A 263 4.16 17.65 11.24
N ASP A 264 4.07 16.54 11.94
CA ASP A 264 4.69 16.33 13.25
C ASP A 264 5.20 14.89 13.30
N PRO A 265 6.51 14.65 13.37
CA PRO A 265 7.08 13.30 13.33
C PRO A 265 6.70 12.44 14.53
N THR A 266 6.11 13.02 15.60
CA THR A 266 5.54 12.27 16.72
C THR A 266 4.11 11.83 16.45
N PHE A 267 3.43 12.39 15.43
CA PHE A 267 2.02 12.19 15.11
C PHE A 267 1.09 12.39 16.32
N ALA A 268 1.43 13.35 17.20
CA ALA A 268 0.68 13.61 18.45
C ALA A 268 -0.79 14.01 18.22
N PHE A 269 -1.15 14.44 17.02
CA PHE A 269 -2.53 14.79 16.64
C PHE A 269 -3.41 13.57 16.32
N MET A 270 -2.81 12.38 16.17
CA MET A 270 -3.55 11.15 15.84
C MET A 270 -4.31 10.60 17.04
N THR A 271 -5.37 9.87 16.74
CA THR A 271 -6.01 8.98 17.71
C THR A 271 -5.35 7.60 17.70
N VAL A 272 -5.39 6.94 18.84
CA VAL A 272 -4.78 5.60 19.04
C VAL A 272 -5.57 4.55 18.29
N ASP A 273 -4.90 3.65 17.60
CA ASP A 273 -5.53 2.56 16.85
C ASP A 273 -5.95 1.40 17.77
N HIS A 274 -6.63 0.41 17.18
CA HIS A 274 -7.21 -0.75 17.87
C HIS A 274 -6.20 -1.52 18.73
N ASP A 275 -4.92 -1.53 18.35
CA ASP A 275 -3.84 -2.24 19.05
C ASP A 275 -3.14 -1.42 20.14
N GLY A 276 -3.59 -0.19 20.38
CA GLY A 276 -3.02 0.70 21.40
C GLY A 276 -1.82 1.52 20.92
N LYS A 277 -1.54 1.53 19.62
CA LYS A 277 -0.45 2.31 19.00
C LYS A 277 -0.99 3.47 18.19
N ILE A 278 -0.14 4.45 17.92
CA ILE A 278 -0.41 5.46 16.91
C ILE A 278 -0.14 4.81 15.55
N ARG A 279 -1.14 4.83 14.65
CA ARG A 279 -1.01 4.37 13.27
C ARG A 279 -1.73 5.34 12.35
N MET A 280 -1.13 5.62 11.20
CA MET A 280 -1.72 6.49 10.19
C MET A 280 -2.49 5.65 9.16
N ASP A 281 -3.32 4.72 9.66
CA ASP A 281 -4.08 3.77 8.83
C ASP A 281 -5.44 4.36 8.43
N SER A 282 -5.54 4.77 7.17
CA SER A 282 -6.75 5.34 6.56
C SER A 282 -7.93 4.34 6.47
N SER A 283 -7.71 3.06 6.75
CA SER A 283 -8.76 2.03 6.82
C SER A 283 -9.29 1.77 8.24
N SER A 284 -8.61 2.29 9.26
CA SER A 284 -8.99 2.07 10.65
C SER A 284 -9.99 3.12 11.15
N PRO A 285 -11.18 2.73 11.63
CA PRO A 285 -12.11 3.68 12.22
C PRO A 285 -11.58 4.35 13.49
N TYR A 286 -10.61 3.75 14.14
CA TYR A 286 -9.97 4.31 15.34
C TYR A 286 -8.93 5.37 14.97
N ALA A 287 -8.05 5.10 14.02
CA ALA A 287 -7.11 6.10 13.51
C ALA A 287 -7.85 7.27 12.82
N MET A 288 -8.98 7.00 12.18
CA MET A 288 -9.82 7.96 11.46
C MET A 288 -10.85 8.68 12.35
N ALA A 289 -10.84 8.48 13.67
CA ALA A 289 -11.89 8.98 14.56
C ALA A 289 -12.08 10.51 14.46
N SER A 290 -11.01 11.27 14.30
CA SER A 290 -11.05 12.73 14.12
C SER A 290 -11.81 13.14 12.85
N LEU A 291 -11.50 12.50 11.71
CA LEU A 291 -12.18 12.79 10.44
C LEU A 291 -13.64 12.30 10.45
N LEU A 292 -13.90 11.14 11.05
CA LEU A 292 -15.26 10.62 11.23
C LEU A 292 -16.15 11.55 12.04
N GLY A 293 -15.59 12.27 13.01
CA GLY A 293 -16.30 13.31 13.75
C GLY A 293 -16.77 14.50 12.91
N LEU A 294 -16.24 14.64 11.69
CA LEU A 294 -16.57 15.73 10.75
C LEU A 294 -17.49 15.29 9.59
N LYS A 295 -17.89 14.02 9.52
CA LYS A 295 -18.58 13.41 8.37
C LYS A 295 -19.85 14.17 7.89
N ASP A 296 -20.59 14.80 8.81
CA ASP A 296 -21.82 15.52 8.49
C ASP A 296 -21.59 16.98 8.06
N ARG A 297 -20.31 17.45 8.07
CA ARG A 297 -19.94 18.82 7.66
C ARG A 297 -19.58 18.93 6.18
N PHE A 298 -19.32 17.79 5.52
CA PHE A 298 -18.85 17.70 4.15
C PHE A 298 -19.67 16.67 3.38
N GLN A 299 -19.76 16.84 2.06
CA GLN A 299 -20.41 15.85 1.20
C GLN A 299 -19.55 14.59 1.06
N LEU A 300 -18.24 14.75 1.11
CA LEU A 300 -17.25 13.66 1.22
C LEU A 300 -16.05 14.14 2.01
N ALA A 301 -15.40 13.21 2.70
CA ALA A 301 -14.09 13.43 3.29
C ALA A 301 -13.15 12.27 2.94
N PHE A 302 -11.87 12.59 2.82
CA PHE A 302 -10.84 11.65 2.40
C PHE A 302 -9.72 11.57 3.43
N ALA A 303 -8.97 10.47 3.41
CA ALA A 303 -7.67 10.39 4.06
C ALA A 303 -6.66 9.66 3.20
N ASN A 304 -5.38 9.96 3.43
CA ASN A 304 -4.26 9.18 2.91
C ASN A 304 -3.38 8.73 4.07
N ASP A 305 -2.73 7.56 3.94
CA ASP A 305 -1.65 7.18 4.85
C ASP A 305 -0.37 7.97 4.55
N THR A 306 0.69 7.76 5.31
CA THR A 306 1.84 8.67 5.29
C THR A 306 2.59 8.77 3.97
N ASP A 307 2.58 7.74 3.14
CA ASP A 307 3.15 7.77 1.79
C ASP A 307 2.09 7.85 0.68
N ALA A 308 0.83 8.06 1.07
CA ALA A 308 -0.33 8.29 0.22
C ALA A 308 -0.57 7.20 -0.85
N ASP A 309 -0.11 5.98 -0.58
CA ASP A 309 -0.42 4.83 -1.44
C ASP A 309 -1.80 4.23 -1.10
N ARG A 310 -2.44 4.67 0.00
CA ARG A 310 -3.76 4.24 0.47
C ARG A 310 -4.74 5.39 0.59
N HIS A 311 -6.02 5.02 0.58
CA HIS A 311 -7.13 5.95 0.73
C HIS A 311 -8.06 5.55 1.87
N GLY A 312 -8.69 6.53 2.51
CA GLY A 312 -9.88 6.36 3.34
C GLY A 312 -10.98 7.24 2.79
N ILE A 313 -12.19 6.70 2.61
CA ILE A 313 -13.35 7.46 2.12
C ILE A 313 -14.38 7.52 3.24
N VAL A 314 -14.74 8.74 3.61
CA VAL A 314 -15.75 9.01 4.64
C VAL A 314 -16.95 9.69 4.00
N THR A 315 -18.13 9.12 4.21
CA THR A 315 -19.40 9.62 3.67
C THR A 315 -20.40 9.88 4.79
N PRO A 316 -21.35 10.80 4.62
CA PRO A 316 -22.41 11.02 5.60
C PRO A 316 -23.23 9.77 5.89
N SER A 317 -23.52 8.96 4.86
CA SER A 317 -24.41 7.80 4.98
C SER A 317 -23.78 6.59 5.67
N THR A 318 -22.47 6.35 5.48
CA THR A 318 -21.82 5.13 5.98
C THR A 318 -20.69 5.41 6.98
N GLY A 319 -20.28 6.66 7.16
CA GLY A 319 -19.03 6.97 7.86
C GLY A 319 -17.82 6.49 7.04
N LEU A 320 -16.88 5.79 7.65
CA LEU A 320 -15.76 5.20 6.94
C LEU A 320 -16.24 4.04 6.06
N LEU A 321 -16.11 4.21 4.76
CA LEU A 321 -16.54 3.22 3.78
C LEU A 321 -15.61 2.01 3.80
N ASN A 322 -16.20 0.81 3.84
CA ASN A 322 -15.42 -0.43 3.78
C ASN A 322 -14.60 -0.49 2.48
N PRO A 323 -13.29 -0.82 2.52
CA PRO A 323 -12.43 -0.85 1.33
C PRO A 323 -12.95 -1.74 0.21
N ASN A 324 -13.49 -2.92 0.51
CA ASN A 324 -14.08 -3.81 -0.50
C ASN A 324 -15.31 -3.20 -1.16
N HIS A 325 -16.12 -2.43 -0.40
CA HIS A 325 -17.26 -1.72 -0.94
C HIS A 325 -16.81 -0.64 -1.91
N TYR A 326 -15.82 0.16 -1.50
CA TYR A 326 -15.31 1.22 -2.36
C TYR A 326 -14.61 0.69 -3.61
N LEU A 327 -13.80 -0.36 -3.50
CA LEU A 327 -13.21 -1.02 -4.69
C LEU A 327 -14.29 -1.47 -5.68
N THR A 328 -15.38 -2.07 -5.18
CA THR A 328 -16.50 -2.50 -6.02
C THR A 328 -17.16 -1.33 -6.74
N VAL A 329 -17.41 -0.23 -6.03
CA VAL A 329 -17.96 1.01 -6.59
C VAL A 329 -17.05 1.61 -7.64
N ALA A 330 -15.75 1.75 -7.32
CA ALA A 330 -14.74 2.31 -8.21
C ALA A 330 -14.65 1.50 -9.52
N ILE A 331 -14.59 0.18 -9.43
CA ILE A 331 -14.52 -0.72 -10.58
C ILE A 331 -15.79 -0.58 -11.43
N HIS A 332 -16.97 -0.68 -10.83
CA HIS A 332 -18.24 -0.56 -11.56
C HIS A 332 -18.37 0.79 -12.27
N TYR A 333 -18.07 1.87 -11.56
CA TYR A 333 -18.12 3.22 -12.15
C TYR A 333 -17.12 3.37 -13.29
N LEU A 334 -15.86 3.02 -13.09
CA LEU A 334 -14.81 3.18 -14.10
C LEU A 334 -15.08 2.37 -15.37
N LEU A 335 -15.61 1.14 -15.25
CA LEU A 335 -15.97 0.31 -16.40
C LEU A 335 -17.06 0.97 -17.27
N ASN A 336 -17.92 1.78 -16.69
CA ASN A 336 -18.95 2.55 -17.41
C ASN A 336 -18.45 3.94 -17.87
N ALA A 337 -17.56 4.59 -17.12
CA ALA A 337 -17.11 5.96 -17.34
C ALA A 337 -15.85 6.08 -18.21
N ARG A 338 -15.17 4.97 -18.51
CA ARG A 338 -13.89 4.94 -19.27
C ARG A 338 -14.04 4.12 -20.57
N PRO A 339 -14.81 4.59 -21.56
CA PRO A 339 -15.08 3.84 -22.81
C PRO A 339 -13.83 3.62 -23.67
N GLN A 340 -12.76 4.41 -23.45
CA GLN A 340 -11.48 4.30 -24.15
C GLN A 340 -10.65 3.09 -23.70
N TRP A 341 -10.95 2.54 -22.54
CA TRP A 341 -10.21 1.38 -22.03
C TRP A 341 -10.44 0.15 -22.90
N ARG A 342 -9.37 -0.54 -23.24
CA ARG A 342 -9.42 -1.77 -24.02
C ARG A 342 -10.41 -2.76 -23.39
N ARG A 343 -11.27 -3.36 -24.21
CA ARG A 343 -12.28 -4.31 -23.72
C ARG A 343 -11.68 -5.60 -23.15
N ASP A 344 -10.51 -6.02 -23.62
CA ASP A 344 -9.76 -7.19 -23.16
C ASP A 344 -8.89 -6.91 -21.92
N ALA A 345 -8.74 -5.64 -21.52
CA ALA A 345 -8.01 -5.29 -20.30
C ALA A 345 -8.72 -5.84 -19.06
N ALA A 346 -7.95 -6.48 -18.17
CA ALA A 346 -8.46 -7.12 -16.97
C ALA A 346 -8.69 -6.12 -15.83
N ILE A 347 -9.57 -6.52 -14.91
CA ILE A 347 -9.65 -5.95 -13.57
C ILE A 347 -8.85 -6.85 -12.62
N GLY A 348 -7.86 -6.26 -11.93
CA GLY A 348 -7.02 -6.93 -10.95
C GLY A 348 -7.57 -6.79 -9.54
N LYS A 349 -7.66 -7.91 -8.81
CA LYS A 349 -7.93 -7.94 -7.37
C LYS A 349 -7.06 -8.98 -6.67
N THR A 350 -6.87 -8.83 -5.35
CA THR A 350 -6.25 -9.88 -4.55
C THR A 350 -7.25 -11.00 -4.23
N LEU A 351 -6.74 -12.20 -4.01
CA LEU A 351 -7.56 -13.37 -3.67
C LEU A 351 -8.36 -13.24 -2.37
N VAL A 352 -8.05 -12.25 -1.55
CA VAL A 352 -8.72 -11.95 -0.27
C VAL A 352 -9.70 -10.77 -0.37
N SER A 353 -9.79 -10.12 -1.53
CA SER A 353 -10.80 -9.08 -1.79
C SER A 353 -12.18 -9.70 -2.05
N SER A 354 -13.24 -8.92 -1.85
CA SER A 354 -14.64 -9.38 -1.97
C SER A 354 -14.96 -9.98 -3.34
N SER A 355 -15.74 -11.06 -3.35
CA SER A 355 -16.30 -11.66 -4.56
C SER A 355 -17.45 -10.84 -5.18
N MET A 356 -17.89 -9.77 -4.55
CA MET A 356 -18.75 -8.77 -5.18
C MET A 356 -18.10 -8.19 -6.44
N ILE A 357 -16.77 -8.00 -6.40
CA ILE A 357 -15.98 -7.55 -7.56
C ILE A 357 -16.11 -8.55 -8.72
N ASP A 358 -16.06 -9.85 -8.43
CA ASP A 358 -16.21 -10.91 -9.45
C ASP A 358 -17.53 -10.77 -10.21
N ARG A 359 -18.64 -10.56 -9.47
CA ARG A 359 -19.99 -10.38 -10.03
C ARG A 359 -20.08 -9.14 -10.90
N VAL A 360 -19.56 -8.02 -10.43
CA VAL A 360 -19.52 -6.77 -11.18
C VAL A 360 -18.72 -6.92 -12.47
N VAL A 361 -17.54 -7.51 -12.39
CA VAL A 361 -16.64 -7.72 -13.55
C VAL A 361 -17.28 -8.68 -14.56
N ALA A 362 -17.90 -9.78 -14.10
CA ALA A 362 -18.60 -10.73 -14.96
C ALA A 362 -19.80 -10.07 -15.66
N ALA A 363 -20.61 -9.30 -14.95
CA ALA A 363 -21.76 -8.59 -15.52
C ALA A 363 -21.34 -7.55 -16.58
N ALA A 364 -20.17 -6.95 -16.42
CA ALA A 364 -19.58 -6.04 -17.41
C ALA A 364 -18.92 -6.78 -18.61
N GLY A 365 -18.91 -8.11 -18.62
CA GLY A 365 -18.26 -8.91 -19.66
C GLY A 365 -16.74 -8.70 -19.71
N ARG A 366 -16.10 -8.44 -18.56
CA ARG A 366 -14.66 -8.15 -18.46
C ARG A 366 -13.90 -9.34 -17.85
N ARG A 367 -12.60 -9.37 -18.09
CA ARG A 367 -11.71 -10.40 -17.52
C ARG A 367 -11.31 -10.02 -16.10
N LEU A 368 -11.37 -10.97 -15.18
CA LEU A 368 -10.85 -10.84 -13.82
C LEU A 368 -9.42 -11.41 -13.75
N LEU A 369 -8.53 -10.71 -13.06
CA LEU A 369 -7.17 -11.14 -12.71
C LEU A 369 -7.08 -11.24 -11.18
N GLU A 370 -7.42 -12.42 -10.63
CA GLU A 370 -7.26 -12.69 -9.19
C GLU A 370 -5.83 -13.17 -8.90
N THR A 371 -5.09 -12.40 -8.08
CA THR A 371 -3.67 -12.63 -7.78
C THR A 371 -3.41 -12.90 -6.30
N PRO A 372 -2.22 -13.37 -5.92
CA PRO A 372 -1.79 -13.31 -4.51
C PRO A 372 -1.82 -11.87 -4.00
N VAL A 373 -1.80 -11.70 -2.67
CA VAL A 373 -1.66 -10.36 -2.07
C VAL A 373 -0.32 -9.74 -2.45
N GLY A 374 -0.36 -8.46 -2.81
CA GLY A 374 0.79 -7.66 -3.23
C GLY A 374 0.54 -6.96 -4.56
N PHE A 375 0.65 -5.64 -4.56
CA PHE A 375 0.35 -4.79 -5.72
C PHE A 375 1.28 -5.04 -6.91
N LYS A 376 2.48 -5.55 -6.67
CA LYS A 376 3.47 -5.93 -7.70
C LYS A 376 2.91 -6.82 -8.83
N TRP A 377 1.87 -7.60 -8.55
CA TRP A 377 1.25 -8.47 -9.54
C TRP A 377 0.44 -7.73 -10.60
N PHE A 378 0.03 -6.49 -10.30
CA PHE A 378 -0.71 -5.64 -11.23
C PHE A 378 0.21 -4.71 -12.03
N ALA A 379 1.41 -4.41 -11.52
CA ALA A 379 2.32 -3.43 -12.11
C ALA A 379 2.64 -3.67 -13.60
N PRO A 380 2.99 -4.90 -14.06
CA PRO A 380 3.23 -5.13 -15.49
C PRO A 380 2.00 -4.86 -16.36
N GLY A 381 0.83 -5.32 -15.91
CA GLY A 381 -0.42 -5.14 -16.67
C GLY A 381 -0.94 -3.71 -16.68
N LEU A 382 -0.73 -2.94 -15.61
CA LEU A 382 -0.99 -1.49 -15.60
C LEU A 382 -0.04 -0.75 -16.55
N LEU A 383 1.23 -1.19 -16.63
CA LEU A 383 2.22 -0.57 -17.50
C LEU A 383 1.89 -0.73 -18.98
N ASP A 384 1.49 -1.92 -19.41
CA ASP A 384 1.18 -2.23 -20.82
C ASP A 384 -0.30 -2.08 -21.18
N GLY A 385 -1.16 -1.72 -20.22
CA GLY A 385 -2.60 -1.52 -20.41
C GLY A 385 -3.41 -2.83 -20.50
N SER A 386 -2.82 -4.00 -20.24
CA SER A 386 -3.54 -5.28 -20.17
C SER A 386 -4.34 -5.47 -18.88
N VAL A 387 -4.06 -4.66 -17.86
CA VAL A 387 -4.84 -4.48 -16.64
C VAL A 387 -5.25 -3.00 -16.56
N CYS A 388 -6.55 -2.71 -16.46
CA CYS A 388 -7.02 -1.33 -16.40
C CYS A 388 -7.30 -0.83 -14.97
N PHE A 389 -7.42 -1.74 -14.01
CA PHE A 389 -7.56 -1.45 -12.59
C PHE A 389 -6.87 -2.56 -11.79
N GLY A 390 -6.11 -2.20 -10.77
CA GLY A 390 -5.57 -3.13 -9.77
C GLY A 390 -5.89 -2.63 -8.37
N GLY A 391 -6.43 -3.51 -7.49
CA GLY A 391 -6.81 -3.09 -6.14
C GLY A 391 -6.66 -4.18 -5.08
N GLU A 392 -6.40 -3.73 -3.85
CA GLU A 392 -6.26 -4.54 -2.65
C GLU A 392 -7.26 -4.09 -1.59
N GLU A 393 -7.80 -5.04 -0.83
CA GLU A 393 -8.72 -4.78 0.29
C GLU A 393 -8.09 -3.95 1.41
N SER A 394 -6.79 -3.74 1.35
CA SER A 394 -6.02 -2.90 2.27
C SER A 394 -6.00 -1.42 1.88
N THR A 395 -6.99 -0.96 1.07
CA THR A 395 -7.17 0.43 0.62
C THR A 395 -6.13 0.94 -0.40
N GLY A 396 -5.38 0.06 -1.03
CA GLY A 396 -4.45 0.43 -2.09
C GLY A 396 -4.98 0.04 -3.46
N ALA A 397 -5.04 0.97 -4.40
CA ALA A 397 -5.42 0.70 -5.79
C ALA A 397 -4.78 1.70 -6.75
N SER A 398 -4.77 1.36 -8.03
CA SER A 398 -4.46 2.27 -9.14
C SER A 398 -5.22 1.83 -10.40
N PHE A 399 -5.36 2.74 -11.35
CA PHE A 399 -6.05 2.48 -12.60
C PHE A 399 -5.48 3.35 -13.74
N LEU A 400 -5.82 2.98 -14.96
CA LEU A 400 -5.33 3.67 -16.16
C LEU A 400 -5.92 5.07 -16.28
N ARG A 401 -5.24 5.91 -17.05
CA ARG A 401 -5.76 7.21 -17.49
C ARG A 401 -7.04 7.04 -18.29
N GLN A 402 -7.74 8.13 -18.52
CA GLN A 402 -8.97 8.16 -19.32
C GLN A 402 -8.76 7.61 -20.73
N ASP A 403 -7.60 7.85 -21.34
CA ASP A 403 -7.20 7.37 -22.66
C ASP A 403 -6.73 5.90 -22.70
N GLY A 404 -6.71 5.22 -21.56
CA GLY A 404 -6.26 3.83 -21.43
C GLY A 404 -4.75 3.64 -21.33
N THR A 405 -3.97 4.72 -21.23
CA THR A 405 -2.52 4.64 -20.95
C THR A 405 -2.24 4.56 -19.46
N VAL A 406 -1.03 4.14 -19.10
CA VAL A 406 -0.62 4.00 -17.69
C VAL A 406 -0.64 5.34 -16.95
N TRP A 407 -1.21 5.34 -15.74
CA TRP A 407 -1.07 6.43 -14.78
C TRP A 407 0.11 6.18 -13.85
N THR A 408 -0.03 5.27 -12.90
CA THR A 408 1.02 4.74 -12.05
C THR A 408 0.96 3.21 -12.04
N THR A 409 2.06 2.57 -11.70
CA THR A 409 2.16 1.11 -11.51
C THR A 409 2.30 0.74 -10.04
N ASP A 410 2.33 1.74 -9.16
CA ASP A 410 2.13 1.58 -7.72
C ASP A 410 0.76 2.11 -7.32
N LYS A 411 0.33 1.84 -6.10
CA LYS A 411 -0.94 2.31 -5.52
C LYS A 411 -0.95 3.83 -5.41
N ASP A 412 -2.12 4.42 -5.60
CA ASP A 412 -2.31 5.87 -5.56
C ASP A 412 -3.59 6.24 -4.79
N GLY A 413 -3.42 6.58 -3.51
CA GLY A 413 -4.54 6.98 -2.65
C GLY A 413 -5.15 8.33 -3.02
N ILE A 414 -4.39 9.21 -3.67
CA ILE A 414 -4.87 10.55 -4.07
C ILE A 414 -5.91 10.42 -5.20
N ILE A 415 -5.63 9.62 -6.24
CA ILE A 415 -6.60 9.44 -7.31
C ILE A 415 -7.83 8.67 -6.85
N LEU A 416 -7.71 7.76 -5.87
CA LEU A 416 -8.87 7.08 -5.30
C LEU A 416 -9.75 8.05 -4.50
N ALA A 417 -9.16 8.98 -3.75
CA ALA A 417 -9.89 10.05 -3.06
C ALA A 417 -10.64 10.95 -4.06
N LEU A 418 -9.96 11.42 -5.10
CA LEU A 418 -10.57 12.26 -6.15
C LEU A 418 -11.61 11.50 -6.98
N LEU A 419 -11.43 10.19 -7.19
CA LEU A 419 -12.42 9.36 -7.88
C LEU A 419 -13.74 9.29 -7.11
N ALA A 420 -13.71 9.28 -5.77
CA ALA A 420 -14.94 9.34 -4.97
C ALA A 420 -15.72 10.64 -5.21
N ALA A 421 -15.00 11.76 -5.35
CA ALA A 421 -15.61 13.04 -5.72
C ALA A 421 -16.14 13.04 -7.16
N GLU A 422 -15.41 12.45 -8.13
CA GLU A 422 -15.87 12.28 -9.51
C GLU A 422 -17.16 11.45 -9.57
N ILE A 423 -17.20 10.32 -8.87
CA ILE A 423 -18.39 9.46 -8.77
C ILE A 423 -19.59 10.28 -8.28
N THR A 424 -19.41 11.02 -7.18
CA THR A 424 -20.48 11.83 -6.59
C THR A 424 -20.94 12.92 -7.54
N ALA A 425 -20.01 13.62 -8.18
CA ALA A 425 -20.30 14.68 -9.16
C ALA A 425 -21.08 14.17 -10.37
N ARG A 426 -20.70 13.01 -10.90
CA ARG A 426 -21.29 12.44 -12.12
C ARG A 426 -22.59 11.71 -11.89
N THR A 427 -22.78 11.10 -10.72
CA THR A 427 -23.95 10.24 -10.45
C THR A 427 -24.98 10.87 -9.51
N GLY A 428 -24.61 11.94 -8.81
CA GLY A 428 -25.43 12.54 -7.77
C GLY A 428 -25.53 11.69 -6.49
N LYS A 429 -24.76 10.57 -6.41
CA LYS A 429 -24.74 9.66 -5.26
C LYS A 429 -23.32 9.53 -4.72
N GLU A 430 -23.18 9.66 -3.40
CA GLU A 430 -21.89 9.38 -2.78
C GLU A 430 -21.60 7.85 -2.79
N PRO A 431 -20.32 7.43 -2.67
CA PRO A 431 -19.94 6.03 -2.87
C PRO A 431 -20.66 5.01 -2.00
N GLY A 432 -21.06 5.35 -0.78
CA GLY A 432 -21.83 4.46 0.09
C GLY A 432 -23.24 4.20 -0.46
N GLN A 433 -23.93 5.24 -0.90
CA GLN A 433 -25.25 5.12 -1.57
C GLN A 433 -25.15 4.35 -2.87
N TYR A 434 -24.09 4.59 -3.64
CA TYR A 434 -23.83 3.86 -4.88
C TYR A 434 -23.62 2.35 -4.60
N TYR A 435 -22.89 2.01 -3.53
CA TYR A 435 -22.71 0.62 -3.12
C TYR A 435 -24.03 -0.07 -2.75
N TRP A 436 -24.95 0.63 -2.09
CA TRP A 436 -26.28 0.07 -1.77
C TRP A 436 -27.07 -0.29 -3.03
N ASP A 437 -27.00 0.53 -4.08
CA ASP A 437 -27.61 0.16 -5.37
C ASP A 437 -27.00 -1.12 -5.94
N LEU A 438 -25.67 -1.26 -5.86
CA LEU A 438 -24.99 -2.46 -6.32
C LEU A 438 -25.39 -3.70 -5.52
N THR A 439 -25.60 -3.57 -4.20
CA THR A 439 -26.07 -4.72 -3.39
C THR A 439 -27.47 -5.18 -3.79
N THR A 440 -28.31 -4.29 -4.24
CA THR A 440 -29.65 -4.65 -4.77
C THR A 440 -29.54 -5.48 -6.05
N GLN A 441 -28.54 -5.20 -6.88
CA GLN A 441 -28.34 -5.90 -8.15
C GLN A 441 -27.52 -7.19 -8.00
N PHE A 442 -26.50 -7.20 -7.16
CA PHE A 442 -25.49 -8.26 -7.09
C PHE A 442 -25.52 -9.07 -5.78
N GLY A 443 -26.41 -8.72 -4.84
CA GLY A 443 -26.47 -9.31 -3.50
C GLY A 443 -25.54 -8.60 -2.51
N THR A 444 -25.72 -8.92 -1.22
CA THR A 444 -24.97 -8.29 -0.12
C THR A 444 -23.98 -9.28 0.47
N PRO A 445 -22.68 -9.17 0.18
CA PRO A 445 -21.68 -10.02 0.81
C PRO A 445 -21.46 -9.65 2.27
N HIS A 446 -21.25 -10.64 3.11
CA HIS A 446 -20.83 -10.50 4.51
C HIS A 446 -19.37 -10.93 4.61
N TYR A 447 -18.49 -9.99 4.94
CA TYR A 447 -17.04 -10.18 4.94
C TYR A 447 -16.46 -9.95 6.34
N THR A 448 -15.43 -10.72 6.68
CA THR A 448 -14.65 -10.53 7.90
C THR A 448 -13.19 -10.94 7.73
N ARG A 449 -12.33 -10.38 8.57
CA ARG A 449 -10.95 -10.82 8.78
C ARG A 449 -10.73 -11.09 10.25
N ILE A 450 -10.14 -12.23 10.57
CA ILE A 450 -9.71 -12.57 11.92
C ILE A 450 -8.22 -12.91 11.94
N ASP A 451 -7.57 -12.55 13.03
CA ASP A 451 -6.18 -12.84 13.29
C ASP A 451 -6.08 -13.94 14.36
N ALA A 452 -5.27 -14.96 14.13
CA ALA A 452 -5.06 -16.07 15.07
C ALA A 452 -3.56 -16.28 15.34
N PRO A 453 -3.16 -16.51 16.61
CA PRO A 453 -1.76 -16.74 16.96
C PRO A 453 -1.16 -17.92 16.20
N ALA A 454 0.09 -17.80 15.78
CA ALA A 454 0.83 -18.88 15.13
C ALA A 454 2.32 -18.82 15.46
N THR A 455 2.94 -19.99 15.67
CA THR A 455 4.39 -20.08 15.78
C THR A 455 5.07 -19.91 14.43
N PRO A 456 6.38 -19.59 14.38
CA PRO A 456 7.14 -19.54 13.12
C PRO A 456 7.01 -20.82 12.28
N GLU A 457 7.01 -22.00 12.93
CA GLU A 457 6.88 -23.29 12.28
C GLU A 457 5.48 -23.46 11.64
N GLN A 458 4.42 -23.07 12.35
CA GLN A 458 3.05 -23.08 11.83
C GLN A 458 2.90 -22.12 10.65
N LYS A 459 3.50 -20.93 10.73
CA LYS A 459 3.53 -19.96 9.61
C LYS A 459 4.23 -20.55 8.39
N ALA A 460 5.39 -21.18 8.58
CA ALA A 460 6.14 -21.83 7.50
C ALA A 460 5.36 -22.99 6.86
N ARG A 461 4.65 -23.79 7.67
CA ARG A 461 3.74 -24.84 7.19
C ARG A 461 2.59 -24.27 6.37
N LEU A 462 1.88 -23.27 6.92
CA LEU A 462 0.75 -22.65 6.22
C LEU A 462 1.16 -22.11 4.84
N GLY A 463 2.34 -21.49 4.76
CA GLY A 463 2.89 -20.96 3.51
C GLY A 463 3.22 -22.03 2.46
N LYS A 464 3.32 -23.31 2.85
CA LYS A 464 3.68 -24.45 1.98
C LYS A 464 2.59 -25.50 1.86
N LEU A 465 1.37 -25.22 2.32
CA LEU A 465 0.28 -26.20 2.27
C LEU A 465 0.01 -26.67 0.83
N SER A 466 -0.27 -27.96 0.71
CA SER A 466 -0.87 -28.57 -0.48
C SER A 466 -2.40 -28.54 -0.37
N PRO A 467 -3.15 -28.44 -1.48
CA PRO A 467 -4.61 -28.62 -1.48
C PRO A 467 -5.05 -29.94 -0.82
N ASP A 468 -4.26 -30.99 -0.93
CA ASP A 468 -4.53 -32.33 -0.37
C ASP A 468 -4.46 -32.37 1.17
N ALA A 469 -3.79 -31.41 1.80
CA ALA A 469 -3.78 -31.27 3.26
C ALA A 469 -5.18 -30.92 3.82
N VAL A 470 -6.06 -30.37 3.00
CA VAL A 470 -7.45 -30.06 3.36
C VAL A 470 -8.32 -31.29 3.14
N ARG A 471 -8.59 -32.05 4.20
CA ARG A 471 -9.42 -33.29 4.14
C ARG A 471 -10.90 -33.02 4.07
N ALA A 472 -11.37 -31.83 4.49
CA ALA A 472 -12.77 -31.46 4.46
C ALA A 472 -13.33 -31.51 3.03
N SER A 473 -14.55 -32.02 2.87
CA SER A 473 -15.32 -32.02 1.61
C SER A 473 -16.43 -30.98 1.57
N SER A 474 -16.76 -30.40 2.73
CA SER A 474 -17.76 -29.34 2.88
C SER A 474 -17.25 -28.21 3.75
N LEU A 475 -17.87 -27.03 3.60
CA LEU A 475 -17.62 -25.83 4.39
C LEU A 475 -18.95 -25.10 4.59
N ALA A 476 -19.31 -24.82 5.84
CA ALA A 476 -20.58 -24.19 6.24
C ALA A 476 -21.82 -24.87 5.63
N GLY A 477 -21.80 -26.21 5.56
CA GLY A 477 -22.89 -27.01 5.01
C GLY A 477 -22.95 -27.09 3.48
N GLU A 478 -21.98 -26.50 2.77
CA GLU A 478 -21.91 -26.54 1.30
C GLU A 478 -20.73 -27.39 0.81
N PRO A 479 -20.84 -28.07 -0.33
CA PRO A 479 -19.72 -28.78 -0.94
C PRO A 479 -18.57 -27.78 -1.27
N ILE A 480 -17.33 -28.18 -0.98
CA ILE A 480 -16.15 -27.44 -1.39
C ILE A 480 -15.99 -27.61 -2.91
N THR A 481 -15.95 -26.48 -3.63
CA THR A 481 -15.79 -26.44 -5.09
C THR A 481 -14.33 -26.24 -5.52
N ALA A 482 -13.51 -25.61 -4.67
CA ALA A 482 -12.09 -25.42 -4.93
C ALA A 482 -11.25 -25.33 -3.65
N LYS A 483 -10.01 -25.83 -3.72
CA LYS A 483 -8.95 -25.73 -2.71
C LYS A 483 -7.71 -25.19 -3.42
N LEU A 484 -7.37 -23.92 -3.17
CA LEU A 484 -6.37 -23.21 -3.94
C LEU A 484 -5.14 -22.89 -3.08
N THR A 485 -3.96 -23.18 -3.59
CA THR A 485 -2.66 -22.76 -3.08
C THR A 485 -1.89 -21.93 -4.12
N ARG A 486 -2.50 -21.76 -5.30
CA ARG A 486 -2.03 -20.88 -6.38
C ARG A 486 -3.18 -19.97 -6.82
N ALA A 487 -2.85 -18.74 -7.21
CA ALA A 487 -3.85 -17.76 -7.62
C ALA A 487 -4.36 -18.05 -9.04
N PRO A 488 -5.69 -18.02 -9.26
CA PRO A 488 -6.27 -18.36 -10.57
C PRO A 488 -5.84 -17.44 -11.71
N GLY A 489 -5.53 -16.18 -11.41
CA GLY A 489 -5.25 -15.17 -12.43
C GLY A 489 -3.84 -15.24 -13.03
N ASN A 490 -2.85 -15.71 -12.26
CA ASN A 490 -1.44 -15.70 -12.70
C ASN A 490 -0.64 -16.95 -12.30
N ASP A 491 -1.31 -17.96 -11.76
CA ASP A 491 -0.73 -19.23 -11.30
C ASP A 491 0.46 -19.05 -10.32
N GLN A 492 0.48 -17.96 -9.54
CA GLN A 492 1.51 -17.76 -8.53
C GLN A 492 1.11 -18.35 -7.18
N PRO A 493 2.08 -18.86 -6.38
CA PRO A 493 1.80 -19.34 -5.04
C PRO A 493 1.15 -18.25 -4.18
N ILE A 494 0.04 -18.56 -3.50
CA ILE A 494 -0.63 -17.60 -2.62
C ILE A 494 0.04 -17.50 -1.24
N GLY A 495 0.99 -18.38 -0.95
CA GLY A 495 1.63 -18.44 0.37
C GLY A 495 0.66 -18.80 1.49
N GLY A 496 -0.33 -19.63 1.21
CA GLY A 496 -1.41 -20.04 2.11
C GLY A 496 -2.44 -20.92 1.41
N LEU A 497 -3.67 -20.84 1.88
CA LEU A 497 -4.79 -21.67 1.40
C LEU A 497 -6.02 -20.79 1.17
N LYS A 498 -6.74 -21.02 0.05
CA LYS A 498 -8.10 -20.52 -0.15
C LYS A 498 -9.03 -21.71 -0.42
N VAL A 499 -10.16 -21.76 0.29
CA VAL A 499 -11.22 -22.76 0.11
C VAL A 499 -12.49 -22.06 -0.31
N VAL A 500 -13.15 -22.59 -1.34
CA VAL A 500 -14.30 -21.96 -1.99
C VAL A 500 -15.48 -22.92 -2.00
N THR A 501 -16.67 -22.41 -1.73
CA THR A 501 -17.98 -23.05 -1.94
C THR A 501 -18.83 -22.20 -2.88
N GLU A 502 -20.07 -22.59 -3.14
CA GLU A 502 -20.98 -21.83 -3.98
C GLU A 502 -21.27 -20.42 -3.41
N ASN A 503 -21.52 -20.33 -2.09
CA ASN A 503 -21.95 -19.09 -1.45
C ASN A 503 -20.96 -18.56 -0.42
N GLY A 504 -19.72 -19.04 -0.42
CA GLY A 504 -18.72 -18.54 0.51
C GLY A 504 -17.31 -18.99 0.21
N TRP A 505 -16.36 -18.34 0.85
CA TRP A 505 -14.96 -18.71 0.79
C TRP A 505 -14.23 -18.27 2.05
N PHE A 506 -13.12 -18.92 2.35
CA PHE A 506 -12.11 -18.37 3.22
C PHE A 506 -10.72 -18.46 2.60
N ALA A 507 -9.83 -17.58 3.04
CA ALA A 507 -8.40 -17.64 2.74
C ALA A 507 -7.58 -17.48 4.02
N ALA A 508 -6.61 -18.38 4.24
CA ALA A 508 -5.72 -18.33 5.40
C ALA A 508 -4.28 -18.09 4.94
N ARG A 509 -3.60 -17.11 5.56
CA ARG A 509 -2.24 -16.68 5.21
C ARG A 509 -1.41 -16.37 6.45
N PRO A 510 -0.10 -16.72 6.50
CA PRO A 510 0.78 -16.25 7.56
C PRO A 510 0.97 -14.72 7.47
N SER A 511 1.08 -14.06 8.61
CA SER A 511 1.57 -12.68 8.67
C SER A 511 3.07 -12.64 8.36
N GLY A 512 3.50 -11.68 7.52
CA GLY A 512 4.92 -11.48 7.23
C GLY A 512 5.72 -10.92 8.40
N THR A 513 5.07 -10.15 9.28
CA THR A 513 5.72 -9.34 10.31
C THR A 513 5.38 -9.76 11.75
N GLU A 514 4.32 -10.52 11.95
CA GLU A 514 3.79 -10.87 13.28
C GLU A 514 3.67 -12.38 13.46
N ASN A 515 3.66 -12.86 14.70
CA ASN A 515 3.49 -14.28 15.04
C ASN A 515 2.01 -14.68 15.04
N LEU A 516 1.37 -14.49 13.88
CA LEU A 516 -0.03 -14.83 13.64
C LEU A 516 -0.26 -15.22 12.17
N TYR A 517 -1.39 -15.85 11.92
CA TYR A 517 -1.97 -15.96 10.58
C TYR A 517 -3.31 -15.25 10.52
N LYS A 518 -3.68 -14.84 9.32
CA LYS A 518 -4.93 -14.13 9.04
C LYS A 518 -5.87 -15.05 8.29
N ILE A 519 -7.13 -15.11 8.74
CA ILE A 519 -8.23 -15.72 7.99
C ILE A 519 -9.12 -14.59 7.48
N TYR A 520 -9.30 -14.56 6.18
CA TYR A 520 -10.29 -13.75 5.49
C TYR A 520 -11.44 -14.65 5.11
N ALA A 521 -12.67 -14.20 5.30
CA ALA A 521 -13.85 -15.01 4.99
C ALA A 521 -14.99 -14.14 4.47
N GLU A 522 -15.74 -14.66 3.51
CA GLU A 522 -16.91 -14.00 2.95
C GLU A 522 -18.05 -15.01 2.72
N SER A 523 -19.26 -14.57 3.04
CA SER A 523 -20.51 -15.28 2.76
C SER A 523 -21.42 -14.42 1.88
N GLN A 524 -22.07 -15.04 0.90
CA GLN A 524 -23.07 -14.43 0.05
C GLN A 524 -24.51 -14.62 0.57
N ARG A 525 -24.67 -15.30 1.72
CA ARG A 525 -25.97 -15.54 2.34
C ARG A 525 -26.28 -14.52 3.43
N ASP A 526 -25.73 -14.74 4.62
CA ASP A 526 -26.00 -13.93 5.81
C ASP A 526 -24.87 -14.01 6.84
N THR A 527 -24.99 -13.23 7.90
CA THR A 527 -24.01 -13.19 9.00
C THR A 527 -23.90 -14.53 9.73
N ARG A 528 -24.97 -15.33 9.84
CA ARG A 528 -24.93 -16.63 10.50
C ARG A 528 -24.12 -17.62 9.70
N HIS A 529 -24.32 -17.65 8.37
CA HIS A 529 -23.51 -18.47 7.47
C HIS A 529 -22.03 -18.06 7.51
N LEU A 530 -21.73 -16.74 7.56
CA LEU A 530 -20.36 -16.26 7.73
C LEU A 530 -19.74 -16.75 9.04
N GLN A 531 -20.46 -16.70 10.16
CA GLN A 531 -19.96 -17.16 11.47
C GLN A 531 -19.64 -18.67 11.45
N THR A 532 -20.51 -19.49 10.85
CA THR A 532 -20.27 -20.93 10.67
C THR A 532 -19.03 -21.17 9.80
N LEU A 533 -18.92 -20.46 8.69
CA LEU A 533 -17.79 -20.54 7.76
C LEU A 533 -16.46 -20.20 8.46
N VAL A 534 -16.42 -19.14 9.27
CA VAL A 534 -15.23 -18.75 10.04
C VAL A 534 -14.85 -19.82 11.06
N ALA A 535 -15.80 -20.37 11.80
CA ALA A 535 -15.54 -21.41 12.79
C ALA A 535 -14.96 -22.69 12.14
N GLU A 536 -15.54 -23.12 11.03
CA GLU A 536 -15.05 -24.29 10.29
C GLU A 536 -13.70 -24.00 9.59
N ALA A 537 -13.48 -22.76 9.09
CA ALA A 537 -12.20 -22.34 8.53
C ALA A 537 -11.06 -22.45 9.56
N GLN A 538 -11.30 -22.01 10.79
CA GLN A 538 -10.33 -22.17 11.89
C GLN A 538 -9.99 -23.63 12.17
N GLN A 539 -11.00 -24.50 12.16
CA GLN A 539 -10.83 -25.94 12.32
C GLN A 539 -10.00 -26.55 11.20
N ILE A 540 -10.37 -26.29 9.94
CA ILE A 540 -9.67 -26.79 8.74
C ILE A 540 -8.19 -26.36 8.77
N VAL A 541 -7.92 -25.10 9.07
CA VAL A 541 -6.54 -24.59 9.18
C VAL A 541 -5.79 -25.29 10.31
N ALA A 542 -6.40 -25.42 11.50
CA ALA A 542 -5.77 -26.08 12.63
C ALA A 542 -5.44 -27.56 12.35
N GLU A 543 -6.32 -28.28 11.68
CA GLU A 543 -6.09 -29.68 11.26
C GLU A 543 -4.98 -29.79 10.21
N SER A 544 -5.00 -28.91 9.21
CA SER A 544 -3.97 -28.88 8.15
C SER A 544 -2.58 -28.51 8.68
N LEU A 545 -2.51 -27.81 9.80
CA LEU A 545 -1.24 -27.47 10.46
C LEU A 545 -0.73 -28.59 11.39
N ARG A 546 -1.55 -29.58 11.76
CA ARG A 546 -1.14 -30.75 12.57
C ARG A 546 -0.62 -31.91 11.73
N SER A 547 -1.16 -32.05 10.53
CA SER A 547 -0.75 -33.07 9.53
C SER A 547 0.58 -32.69 8.87
#